data_7eed684cdc2833eed5660620021bf655
#
_entry.id   7eed684cdc2833eed5660620021bf655
#
_cell.length_a   1.000
_cell.length_b   1.000
_cell.length_c   1.000
_cell.angle_alpha   90.00
_cell.angle_beta   90.00
_cell.angle_gamma   90.00
#
_symmetry.space_group_name_H-M   'P 1'
#
loop_
_entity.id
_entity.type
_entity.pdbx_description
1 polymer ?
#
loop_
_entity_poly.entity_id
_entity_poly.type
_entity_poly.pdbx_seq_one_letter_code
_entity_poly.pdbx_strand_id
1 'polypeptide(L)'
;MSIDIAVVVIDVQVGMFHASDPVYRGDELLTRISHLLAKVRQAHIPIIYIQHGSERKGHPLEYGTEGWQIHPSIAPQQGDTIIEKQMPDAFYKTDLHHFLSAHGIKHLIIAGIQTEFCVDTTCRQACSLEYDVTLVSDAHSTWDRELLTAPQIIAHHNSLLSDWFVTAKNERDIYFEDTVATSS
;
A
#
# COMPACT_ATOMS: atom_id res chain seq x y z
N MET A 1 -9.88 -15.88 -17.42
CA MET A 1 -9.15 -14.63 -17.70
C MET A 1 -7.98 -14.58 -16.73
N SER A 2 -6.80 -14.21 -17.18
CA SER A 2 -5.66 -14.02 -16.25
C SER A 2 -5.94 -12.79 -15.39
N ILE A 3 -5.67 -12.88 -14.10
CA ILE A 3 -5.75 -11.75 -13.17
C ILE A 3 -4.57 -10.84 -13.49
N ASP A 4 -4.85 -9.61 -13.92
CA ASP A 4 -3.84 -8.58 -14.24
C ASP A 4 -3.78 -7.46 -13.21
N ILE A 5 -4.42 -7.67 -12.05
CA ILE A 5 -4.51 -6.74 -10.92
C ILE A 5 -3.73 -7.29 -9.73
N ALA A 6 -3.08 -6.43 -8.96
CA ALA A 6 -2.52 -6.74 -7.65
C ALA A 6 -2.79 -5.62 -6.65
N VAL A 7 -2.88 -5.97 -5.36
CA VAL A 7 -2.91 -4.97 -4.28
C VAL A 7 -1.53 -4.85 -3.67
N VAL A 8 -1.09 -3.60 -3.48
CA VAL A 8 0.20 -3.26 -2.86
C VAL A 8 -0.07 -2.47 -1.58
N VAL A 9 0.28 -3.07 -0.44
CA VAL A 9 0.17 -2.44 0.88
C VAL A 9 1.54 -1.96 1.32
N ILE A 10 1.70 -0.64 1.45
CA ILE A 10 3.01 -0.01 1.66
C ILE A 10 3.22 0.35 3.13
N ASP A 11 4.27 -0.20 3.75
CA ASP A 11 4.85 0.19 5.04
C ASP A 11 3.83 0.28 6.20
N VAL A 12 2.81 -0.55 6.21
CA VAL A 12 1.84 -0.62 7.33
C VAL A 12 2.41 -1.54 8.40
N GLN A 13 3.37 -1.01 9.16
CA GLN A 13 4.21 -1.71 10.13
C GLN A 13 3.95 -1.20 11.56
N VAL A 14 4.19 -2.04 12.56
CA VAL A 14 3.91 -1.74 13.97
C VAL A 14 4.51 -0.40 14.42
N GLY A 15 5.73 -0.09 14.00
CA GLY A 15 6.42 1.16 14.36
C GLY A 15 5.72 2.44 13.90
N MET A 16 4.82 2.37 12.90
CA MET A 16 4.04 3.51 12.42
C MET A 16 2.84 3.84 13.31
N PHE A 17 2.50 2.96 14.26
CA PHE A 17 1.35 3.06 15.15
C PHE A 17 1.75 3.24 16.63
N HIS A 18 2.99 3.67 16.88
CA HIS A 18 3.50 3.82 18.23
C HIS A 18 2.66 4.83 19.04
N ALA A 19 2.28 4.47 20.26
CA ALA A 19 1.34 5.24 21.08
C ALA A 19 1.75 6.70 21.35
N SER A 20 3.06 7.00 21.35
CA SER A 20 3.56 8.38 21.55
C SER A 20 3.47 9.26 20.31
N ASP A 21 3.38 8.67 19.12
CA ASP A 21 3.32 9.38 17.85
C ASP A 21 2.62 8.52 16.79
N PRO A 22 1.32 8.22 16.97
CA PRO A 22 0.60 7.35 16.05
C PRO A 22 0.32 8.08 14.72
N VAL A 23 0.34 7.33 13.63
CA VAL A 23 -0.10 7.83 12.34
C VAL A 23 -1.55 8.34 12.41
N TYR A 24 -1.85 9.40 11.68
CA TYR A 24 -3.19 10.00 11.69
C TYR A 24 -4.27 8.97 11.35
N ARG A 25 -5.29 8.86 12.23
CA ARG A 25 -6.41 7.90 12.10
C ARG A 25 -5.97 6.46 11.85
N GLY A 26 -4.92 6.01 12.55
CA GLY A 26 -4.32 4.70 12.32
C GLY A 26 -5.30 3.53 12.41
N ASP A 27 -6.24 3.53 13.36
CA ASP A 27 -7.25 2.47 13.51
C ASP A 27 -8.23 2.42 12.33
N GLU A 28 -8.61 3.59 11.79
CA GLU A 28 -9.45 3.65 10.60
C GLU A 28 -8.69 3.15 9.37
N LEU A 29 -7.41 3.53 9.23
CA LEU A 29 -6.54 3.05 8.17
C LEU A 29 -6.44 1.52 8.18
N LEU A 30 -6.17 0.92 9.33
CA LEU A 30 -6.09 -0.53 9.49
C LEU A 30 -7.43 -1.21 9.14
N THR A 31 -8.55 -0.62 9.57
CA THR A 31 -9.89 -1.12 9.24
C THR A 31 -10.13 -1.10 7.74
N ARG A 32 -9.83 0.00 7.04
CA ARG A 32 -9.98 0.13 5.59
C ARG A 32 -9.12 -0.88 4.84
N ILE A 33 -7.84 -0.99 5.20
CA ILE A 33 -6.93 -1.96 4.57
C ILE A 33 -7.41 -3.39 4.83
N SER A 34 -7.84 -3.71 6.04
CA SER A 34 -8.37 -5.04 6.36
C SER A 34 -9.60 -5.41 5.52
N HIS A 35 -10.53 -4.46 5.32
CA HIS A 35 -11.69 -4.66 4.44
C HIS A 35 -11.28 -4.86 2.99
N LEU A 36 -10.35 -4.04 2.48
CA LEU A 36 -9.79 -4.20 1.14
C LEU A 36 -9.19 -5.60 0.97
N LEU A 37 -8.32 -6.02 1.90
CA LEU A 37 -7.68 -7.33 1.84
C LEU A 37 -8.67 -8.49 1.89
N ALA A 38 -9.75 -8.38 2.64
CA ALA A 38 -10.80 -9.39 2.67
C ALA A 38 -11.46 -9.56 1.29
N LYS A 39 -11.81 -8.45 0.61
CA LYS A 39 -12.37 -8.47 -0.76
C LYS A 39 -11.37 -9.08 -1.77
N VAL A 40 -10.11 -8.68 -1.67
CA VAL A 40 -9.03 -9.11 -2.56
C VAL A 40 -8.80 -10.61 -2.46
N ARG A 41 -8.78 -11.15 -1.23
CA ARG A 41 -8.65 -12.59 -0.99
C ARG A 41 -9.81 -13.39 -1.54
N GLN A 42 -11.05 -12.89 -1.39
CA GLN A 42 -12.23 -13.53 -2.00
C GLN A 42 -12.14 -13.59 -3.53
N ALA A 43 -11.56 -12.56 -4.14
CA ALA A 43 -11.36 -12.48 -5.58
C ALA A 43 -10.07 -13.18 -6.06
N HIS A 44 -9.29 -13.80 -5.16
CA HIS A 44 -8.01 -14.46 -5.45
C HIS A 44 -6.98 -13.55 -6.14
N ILE A 45 -7.02 -12.24 -5.84
CA ILE A 45 -6.09 -11.25 -6.38
C ILE A 45 -4.80 -11.28 -5.55
N PRO A 46 -3.61 -11.24 -6.18
CA PRO A 46 -2.33 -11.19 -5.49
C PRO A 46 -2.21 -10.00 -4.54
N ILE A 47 -1.69 -10.25 -3.34
CA ILE A 47 -1.39 -9.23 -2.34
C ILE A 47 0.12 -9.16 -2.17
N ILE A 48 0.64 -7.94 -2.24
CA ILE A 48 2.05 -7.63 -2.06
C ILE A 48 2.18 -6.64 -0.90
N TYR A 49 2.89 -7.05 0.13
CA TYR A 49 3.28 -6.17 1.23
C TYR A 49 4.66 -5.60 0.94
N ILE A 50 4.75 -4.29 0.98
CA ILE A 50 6.03 -3.59 0.97
C ILE A 50 6.41 -3.33 2.43
N GLN A 51 7.60 -3.75 2.82
CA GLN A 51 8.10 -3.66 4.18
C GLN A 51 9.38 -2.82 4.20
N HIS A 52 9.31 -1.62 4.75
CA HIS A 52 10.47 -0.74 4.88
C HIS A 52 11.36 -1.20 6.01
N GLY A 53 12.66 -1.30 5.77
CA GLY A 53 13.65 -1.62 6.79
C GLY A 53 14.72 -0.55 6.93
N SER A 54 15.15 -0.29 8.15
CA SER A 54 16.23 0.64 8.47
C SER A 54 17.35 -0.05 9.26
N GLU A 55 18.58 0.19 8.87
CA GLU A 55 19.78 -0.24 9.63
C GLU A 55 20.09 0.71 10.81
N ARG A 56 19.40 1.87 10.85
CA ARG A 56 19.65 2.88 11.89
C ARG A 56 19.06 2.41 13.22
N LYS A 57 19.92 2.28 14.23
CA LYS A 57 19.50 1.94 15.61
C LYS A 57 18.51 2.96 16.16
N GLY A 58 17.46 2.45 16.81
CA GLY A 58 16.39 3.26 17.38
C GLY A 58 15.41 3.84 16.35
N HIS A 59 15.54 3.48 15.07
CA HIS A 59 14.54 3.82 14.07
C HIS A 59 13.25 3.02 14.33
N PRO A 60 12.04 3.63 14.20
CA PRO A 60 10.78 2.90 14.38
C PRO A 60 10.66 1.61 13.56
N LEU A 61 11.32 1.56 12.41
CA LEU A 61 11.36 0.41 11.50
C LEU A 61 12.77 -0.22 11.44
N GLU A 62 13.50 -0.24 12.56
CA GLU A 62 14.80 -0.92 12.65
C GLU A 62 14.60 -2.42 12.39
N TYR A 63 15.43 -2.98 11.51
CA TYR A 63 15.39 -4.40 11.15
C TYR A 63 15.37 -5.33 12.37
N GLY A 64 14.52 -6.35 12.33
CA GLY A 64 14.44 -7.38 13.37
C GLY A 64 13.75 -6.94 14.67
N THR A 65 13.29 -5.68 14.78
CA THR A 65 12.51 -5.22 15.92
C THR A 65 11.02 -5.48 15.75
N GLU A 66 10.26 -5.38 16.82
CA GLU A 66 8.80 -5.44 16.77
C GLU A 66 8.22 -4.35 15.86
N GLY A 67 8.78 -3.14 15.90
CA GLY A 67 8.34 -2.02 15.07
C GLY A 67 8.48 -2.27 13.56
N TRP A 68 9.46 -3.07 13.16
CA TRP A 68 9.66 -3.46 11.77
C TRP A 68 8.58 -4.41 11.25
N GLN A 69 7.94 -5.20 12.11
CA GLN A 69 6.94 -6.19 11.68
C GLN A 69 5.72 -5.53 11.01
N ILE A 70 5.14 -6.19 10.02
CA ILE A 70 3.85 -5.82 9.44
C ILE A 70 2.80 -5.85 10.56
N HIS A 71 1.91 -4.86 10.58
CA HIS A 71 0.92 -4.73 11.64
C HIS A 71 0.00 -5.96 11.73
N PRO A 72 -0.20 -6.55 12.94
CA PRO A 72 -0.91 -7.82 13.10
C PRO A 72 -2.36 -7.79 12.61
N SER A 73 -3.04 -6.63 12.63
CA SER A 73 -4.41 -6.50 12.10
C SER A 73 -4.52 -6.77 10.59
N ILE A 74 -3.40 -6.73 9.88
CA ILE A 74 -3.34 -6.99 8.42
C ILE A 74 -2.24 -8.01 8.10
N ALA A 75 -1.93 -8.91 9.02
CA ALA A 75 -0.85 -9.88 8.86
C ALA A 75 -0.93 -10.62 7.52
N PRO A 76 0.21 -10.80 6.83
CA PRO A 76 0.28 -11.61 5.62
C PRO A 76 -0.21 -13.05 5.88
N GLN A 77 -0.84 -13.63 4.87
CA GLN A 77 -1.30 -15.02 4.88
C GLN A 77 -0.50 -15.86 3.89
N GLN A 78 -0.70 -17.16 3.94
CA GLN A 78 -0.05 -18.07 2.98
C GLN A 78 -0.43 -17.68 1.54
N GLY A 79 0.57 -17.44 0.71
CA GLY A 79 0.40 -17.00 -0.68
C GLY A 79 0.58 -15.50 -0.90
N ASP A 80 0.56 -14.70 0.17
CA ASP A 80 0.91 -13.27 0.07
C ASP A 80 2.43 -13.09 -0.13
N THR A 81 2.81 -12.05 -0.85
CA THR A 81 4.22 -11.73 -1.12
C THR A 81 4.68 -10.58 -0.24
N ILE A 82 5.87 -10.69 0.33
CA ILE A 82 6.53 -9.60 1.08
C ILE A 82 7.76 -9.18 0.31
N ILE A 83 7.89 -7.87 0.07
CA ILE A 83 9.06 -7.27 -0.60
C ILE A 83 9.63 -6.19 0.33
N GLU A 84 10.88 -6.38 0.71
CA GLU A 84 11.59 -5.42 1.55
C GLU A 84 12.17 -4.28 0.72
N LYS A 85 12.19 -3.07 1.30
CA LYS A 85 12.82 -1.88 0.72
C LYS A 85 13.52 -1.03 1.76
N GLN A 86 14.43 -0.17 1.29
CA GLN A 86 15.15 0.82 2.11
C GLN A 86 14.90 2.26 1.67
N MET A 87 14.26 2.47 0.52
CA MET A 87 13.99 3.79 -0.04
C MET A 87 12.48 4.03 -0.16
N PRO A 88 12.01 5.28 -0.29
CA PRO A 88 10.59 5.56 -0.45
C PRO A 88 9.94 4.85 -1.64
N ASP A 89 10.61 4.81 -2.78
CA ASP A 89 10.16 4.11 -3.98
C ASP A 89 10.19 2.59 -3.76
N ALA A 90 9.02 1.93 -3.87
CA ALA A 90 8.91 0.49 -3.70
C ALA A 90 9.53 -0.31 -4.87
N PHE A 91 9.80 0.33 -6.00
CA PHE A 91 10.45 -0.30 -7.15
C PHE A 91 11.99 -0.18 -7.12
N TYR A 92 12.51 0.79 -6.36
CA TYR A 92 13.93 1.08 -6.38
C TYR A 92 14.74 -0.01 -5.66
N LYS A 93 15.56 -0.73 -6.43
CA LYS A 93 16.41 -1.84 -5.94
C LYS A 93 15.64 -2.94 -5.20
N THR A 94 14.44 -3.25 -5.68
CA THR A 94 13.59 -4.35 -5.19
C THR A 94 13.18 -5.25 -6.35
N ASP A 95 12.61 -6.40 -6.04
CA ASP A 95 12.09 -7.33 -7.05
C ASP A 95 10.64 -7.03 -7.46
N LEU A 96 10.04 -5.90 -7.02
CA LEU A 96 8.62 -5.61 -7.26
C LEU A 96 8.28 -5.61 -8.75
N HIS A 97 9.03 -4.87 -9.57
CA HIS A 97 8.75 -4.81 -11.02
C HIS A 97 8.90 -6.17 -11.69
N HIS A 98 9.93 -6.94 -11.33
CA HIS A 98 10.12 -8.29 -11.84
C HIS A 98 8.95 -9.21 -11.46
N PHE A 99 8.55 -9.19 -10.18
CA PHE A 99 7.41 -9.96 -9.69
C PHE A 99 6.13 -9.64 -10.47
N LEU A 100 5.78 -8.36 -10.57
CA LEU A 100 4.57 -7.89 -11.27
C LEU A 100 4.57 -8.31 -12.75
N SER A 101 5.69 -8.11 -13.43
CA SER A 101 5.86 -8.46 -14.85
C SER A 101 5.74 -9.98 -15.08
N ALA A 102 6.38 -10.79 -14.22
CA ALA A 102 6.33 -12.25 -14.31
C ALA A 102 4.91 -12.81 -14.11
N HIS A 103 4.06 -12.10 -13.36
CA HIS A 103 2.66 -12.47 -13.13
C HIS A 103 1.67 -11.80 -14.10
N GLY A 104 2.16 -11.01 -15.06
CA GLY A 104 1.32 -10.30 -16.04
C GLY A 104 0.45 -9.20 -15.43
N ILE A 105 0.82 -8.68 -14.26
CA ILE A 105 0.09 -7.60 -13.57
C ILE A 105 0.29 -6.30 -14.34
N LYS A 106 -0.80 -5.57 -14.55
CA LYS A 106 -0.83 -4.28 -15.22
C LYS A 106 -1.52 -3.19 -14.39
N HIS A 107 -2.35 -3.57 -13.43
CA HIS A 107 -3.10 -2.65 -12.60
C HIS A 107 -2.72 -2.86 -11.14
N LEU A 108 -2.35 -1.77 -10.45
CA LEU A 108 -2.00 -1.77 -9.03
C LEU A 108 -3.05 -1.00 -8.23
N ILE A 109 -3.50 -1.60 -7.14
CA ILE A 109 -4.32 -0.94 -6.12
C ILE A 109 -3.42 -0.67 -4.93
N ILE A 110 -3.16 0.60 -4.63
CA ILE A 110 -2.15 1.03 -3.65
C ILE A 110 -2.82 1.63 -2.42
N ALA A 111 -2.38 1.17 -1.24
CA ALA A 111 -2.74 1.68 0.08
C ALA A 111 -1.50 1.70 0.99
N GLY A 112 -1.51 2.46 2.09
CA GLY A 112 -0.47 2.40 3.12
C GLY A 112 0.07 3.72 3.63
N ILE A 113 1.36 3.76 3.99
CA ILE A 113 2.07 4.85 4.71
C ILE A 113 3.44 5.10 4.06
N GLN A 114 3.94 6.33 4.00
CA GLN A 114 3.34 7.63 4.26
C GLN A 114 2.83 8.25 2.97
N THR A 115 1.74 8.97 3.04
CA THR A 115 1.10 9.63 1.90
C THR A 115 2.09 10.36 0.99
N GLU A 116 2.84 11.30 1.55
CA GLU A 116 3.74 12.21 0.83
C GLU A 116 5.13 11.62 0.52
N PHE A 117 5.42 10.40 0.99
CA PHE A 117 6.69 9.72 0.76
C PHE A 117 6.50 8.40 -0.01
N CYS A 118 6.37 7.30 0.71
CA CYS A 118 6.40 5.98 0.10
C CYS A 118 5.20 5.73 -0.82
N VAL A 119 4.02 6.25 -0.47
CA VAL A 119 2.80 6.12 -1.29
C VAL A 119 2.92 6.98 -2.55
N ASP A 120 3.18 8.29 -2.40
CA ASP A 120 3.32 9.22 -3.53
C ASP A 120 4.42 8.76 -4.51
N THR A 121 5.62 8.49 -3.98
CA THR A 121 6.77 8.09 -4.80
C THR A 121 6.49 6.80 -5.57
N THR A 122 5.89 5.80 -4.92
CA THR A 122 5.56 4.53 -5.56
C THR A 122 4.46 4.69 -6.62
N CYS A 123 3.42 5.50 -6.38
CA CYS A 123 2.39 5.79 -7.36
C CYS A 123 2.97 6.43 -8.63
N ARG A 124 3.85 7.42 -8.48
CA ARG A 124 4.51 8.08 -9.62
C ARG A 124 5.42 7.13 -10.39
N GLN A 125 6.19 6.32 -9.69
CA GLN A 125 7.06 5.34 -10.32
C GLN A 125 6.25 4.25 -11.04
N ALA A 126 5.17 3.75 -10.43
CA ALA A 126 4.27 2.79 -11.07
C ALA A 126 3.70 3.34 -12.39
N CYS A 127 3.20 4.58 -12.39
CA CYS A 127 2.72 5.27 -13.59
C CYS A 127 3.84 5.40 -14.65
N SER A 128 5.07 5.75 -14.24
CA SER A 128 6.23 5.86 -15.15
C SER A 128 6.66 4.51 -15.74
N LEU A 129 6.32 3.41 -15.08
CA LEU A 129 6.52 2.03 -15.53
C LEU A 129 5.30 1.48 -16.28
N GLU A 130 4.35 2.34 -16.65
CA GLU A 130 3.14 2.03 -17.43
C GLU A 130 2.15 1.10 -16.73
N TYR A 131 2.13 1.08 -15.39
CA TYR A 131 1.04 0.45 -14.64
C TYR A 131 -0.15 1.41 -14.54
N ASP A 132 -1.35 0.86 -14.70
CA ASP A 132 -2.57 1.53 -14.24
C ASP A 132 -2.59 1.53 -12.71
N VAL A 133 -2.81 2.69 -12.08
CA VAL A 133 -2.78 2.80 -10.62
C VAL A 133 -4.11 3.28 -10.08
N THR A 134 -4.68 2.53 -9.15
CA THR A 134 -5.75 2.98 -8.26
C THR A 134 -5.17 3.26 -6.88
N LEU A 135 -5.21 4.52 -6.45
CA LEU A 135 -4.91 4.88 -5.06
C LEU A 135 -6.17 4.77 -4.23
N VAL A 136 -6.11 4.02 -3.12
CA VAL A 136 -7.23 3.93 -2.18
C VAL A 136 -7.24 5.18 -1.32
N SER A 137 -8.05 6.17 -1.71
CA SER A 137 -8.00 7.55 -1.23
C SER A 137 -8.28 7.74 0.26
N ASP A 138 -8.91 6.75 0.90
CA ASP A 138 -9.20 6.70 2.33
C ASP A 138 -8.44 5.57 3.07
N ALA A 139 -7.45 4.97 2.42
CA ALA A 139 -6.60 3.92 2.98
C ALA A 139 -5.09 4.22 2.84
N HIS A 140 -4.73 5.48 2.90
CA HIS A 140 -3.34 5.92 3.15
C HIS A 140 -3.30 7.03 4.19
N SER A 141 -2.18 7.19 4.89
CA SER A 141 -2.06 8.14 5.99
C SER A 141 -0.63 8.64 6.19
N THR A 142 -0.52 9.65 7.06
CA THR A 142 0.73 10.33 7.44
C THR A 142 0.58 11.01 8.80
N TRP A 143 1.50 11.90 9.15
CA TRP A 143 1.53 12.75 10.33
C TRP A 143 1.41 14.23 9.97
N ASP A 144 1.10 15.05 10.95
CA ASP A 144 1.19 16.51 10.82
C ASP A 144 2.64 16.92 10.51
N ARG A 145 2.79 17.93 9.66
CA ARG A 145 4.06 18.58 9.34
C ARG A 145 4.03 20.03 9.78
N GLU A 146 5.17 20.69 9.71
CA GLU A 146 5.29 22.09 10.09
C GLU A 146 4.28 23.02 9.39
N LEU A 147 4.05 22.79 8.09
CA LEU A 147 3.20 23.66 7.25
C LEU A 147 1.80 23.09 7.01
N LEU A 148 1.62 21.79 7.09
CA LEU A 148 0.37 21.10 6.72
C LEU A 148 0.02 20.01 7.73
N THR A 149 -1.25 19.93 8.09
CA THR A 149 -1.77 18.83 8.88
C THR A 149 -1.91 17.56 8.04
N ALA A 150 -1.91 16.39 8.68
CA ALA A 150 -2.08 15.12 7.99
C ALA A 150 -3.32 15.07 7.07
N PRO A 151 -4.53 15.51 7.49
CA PRO A 151 -5.68 15.56 6.58
C PRO A 151 -5.47 16.50 5.38
N GLN A 152 -4.75 17.60 5.55
CA GLN A 152 -4.41 18.49 4.42
C GLN A 152 -3.44 17.82 3.44
N ILE A 153 -2.43 17.11 3.95
CA ILE A 153 -1.48 16.34 3.13
C ILE A 153 -2.22 15.27 2.34
N ILE A 154 -3.08 14.48 3.01
CA ILE A 154 -3.87 13.43 2.37
C ILE A 154 -4.76 14.01 1.27
N ALA A 155 -5.53 15.07 1.58
CA ALA A 155 -6.42 15.70 0.60
C ALA A 155 -5.65 16.28 -0.60
N HIS A 156 -4.49 16.92 -0.35
CA HIS A 156 -3.62 17.45 -1.39
C HIS A 156 -3.09 16.36 -2.32
N HIS A 157 -2.58 15.26 -1.75
CA HIS A 157 -2.02 14.15 -2.57
C HIS A 157 -3.12 13.39 -3.31
N ASN A 158 -4.28 13.20 -2.72
CA ASN A 158 -5.44 12.65 -3.43
C ASN A 158 -5.80 13.47 -4.68
N SER A 159 -5.84 14.80 -4.54
CA SER A 159 -6.10 15.69 -5.68
C SER A 159 -4.96 15.66 -6.69
N LEU A 160 -3.73 15.93 -6.23
CA LEU A 160 -2.57 16.06 -7.10
C LEU A 160 -2.27 14.78 -7.91
N LEU A 161 -2.33 13.62 -7.25
CA LEU A 161 -2.06 12.34 -7.92
C LEU A 161 -3.15 11.98 -8.92
N SER A 162 -4.42 12.32 -8.62
CA SER A 162 -5.56 12.04 -9.51
C SER A 162 -5.54 12.86 -10.79
N ASP A 163 -4.80 13.97 -10.82
CA ASP A 163 -4.71 14.80 -12.03
C ASP A 163 -3.92 14.12 -13.15
N TRP A 164 -3.00 13.18 -12.83
CA TRP A 164 -2.13 12.56 -13.84
C TRP A 164 -1.76 11.10 -13.55
N PHE A 165 -1.49 10.73 -12.31
CA PHE A 165 -0.76 9.51 -11.98
C PHE A 165 -1.64 8.32 -11.61
N VAL A 166 -2.82 8.57 -11.04
CA VAL A 166 -3.67 7.52 -10.47
C VAL A 166 -5.15 7.81 -10.68
N THR A 167 -5.98 6.78 -10.54
CA THR A 167 -7.41 6.93 -10.25
C THR A 167 -7.61 6.82 -8.74
N ALA A 168 -8.06 7.89 -8.07
CA ALA A 168 -8.36 7.82 -6.63
C ALA A 168 -9.78 7.28 -6.40
N LYS A 169 -9.91 6.25 -5.56
CA LYS A 169 -11.19 5.64 -5.16
C LYS A 169 -11.21 5.36 -3.67
N ASN A 170 -12.37 5.54 -3.01
CA ASN A 170 -12.51 5.05 -1.65
C ASN A 170 -12.50 3.51 -1.62
N GLU A 171 -12.09 2.92 -0.48
CA GLU A 171 -12.07 1.47 -0.29
C GLU A 171 -13.43 0.82 -0.62
N ARG A 172 -14.52 1.44 -0.18
CA ARG A 172 -15.90 0.95 -0.41
C ARG A 172 -16.30 0.90 -1.89
N ASP A 173 -15.67 1.71 -2.75
CA ASP A 173 -15.97 1.84 -4.18
C ASP A 173 -15.07 0.93 -5.05
N ILE A 174 -14.24 0.10 -4.40
CA ILE A 174 -13.42 -0.93 -5.05
C ILE A 174 -14.18 -2.26 -5.00
N TYR A 175 -14.54 -2.74 -6.17
CA TYR A 175 -15.24 -4.00 -6.37
C TYR A 175 -14.44 -4.88 -7.32
N PHE A 176 -14.48 -6.17 -7.07
CA PHE A 176 -13.95 -7.19 -7.96
C PHE A 176 -15.12 -8.03 -8.43
N GLU A 177 -15.24 -8.24 -9.74
CA GLU A 177 -16.24 -9.16 -10.27
C GLU A 177 -15.94 -10.57 -9.76
N ASP A 178 -16.96 -11.25 -9.23
CA ASP A 178 -16.83 -12.65 -8.84
C ASP A 178 -16.45 -13.46 -10.08
N THR A 179 -15.22 -13.96 -10.14
CA THR A 179 -14.81 -14.97 -11.12
C THR A 179 -15.46 -16.31 -10.73
N VAL A 180 -16.79 -16.36 -10.74
CA VAL A 180 -17.49 -17.65 -10.69
C VAL A 180 -17.17 -18.36 -12.00
N ALA A 181 -16.28 -19.33 -11.91
CA ALA A 181 -16.06 -20.29 -12.99
C ALA A 181 -17.41 -20.95 -13.32
N THR A 182 -18.03 -20.53 -14.41
CA THR A 182 -19.09 -21.32 -15.05
C THR A 182 -18.43 -22.60 -15.57
N SER A 183 -18.35 -23.61 -14.70
CA SER A 183 -18.13 -24.99 -15.11
C SER A 183 -19.41 -25.46 -15.79
N SER A 184 -19.38 -25.52 -17.09
CA SER A 184 -20.38 -26.27 -17.90
C SER A 184 -19.69 -27.42 -18.57
#